data_982bb59639d2e74c777ebdedf715f268
#
_entry.id   982bb59639d2e74c777ebdedf715f268
#
_cell.length_a   1.000
_cell.length_b   1.000
_cell.length_c   1.000
_cell.angle_alpha   90.00
_cell.angle_beta   90.00
_cell.angle_gamma   90.00
#
_symmetry.space_group_name_H-M   'P 1'
#
loop_
_entity.id
_entity.type
_entity.pdbx_description
1 polymer ?
#
loop_
_entity_poly.entity_id
_entity_poly.type
_entity_poly.pdbx_seq_one_letter_code
_entity_poly.pdbx_strand_id
1 'polypeptide(L)'
;MEELEYWLNSKDLFVIRIIIVFFLSAILSYRAIPVIIKISKRKNLMAVPVDRSSHDTQVPNLGGIALFFSIGICVPIFAYELFESYKFLFPALVIIFYIGVLDDIVEIRAYKKMVAQVIVAVLMVIGSDVRIKNFFGLLGIYELPYLMSVFLSIFIFIIMVNAFNLIDGIDGLAGMFSVISCAIFGVSYYHLGEYNYPMVMLCVVIIGALLSFLYYNFSEDRSKKIFMGDTGSMTIGFLLVLTAFYFMDLFVYKDEIGKPHYHLLSAPVITFAILLLPIIDTLSVIIIRILNGKSPLQADKNHIHHKLLALGLNHKEATVCIISYYLFVIGIVYVLRHLEINLLFAVVLFLGFLGAYAPNVIQKIRQKR
;
A
#
# COMPACT_ATOMS: atom_id res chain seq x y z
N MET A 1 36.75 4.18 -4.54
CA MET A 1 35.38 4.46 -4.12
C MET A 1 34.65 5.35 -5.11
N GLU A 2 35.24 6.45 -5.56
CA GLU A 2 34.69 7.38 -6.59
C GLU A 2 34.33 6.69 -7.91
N GLU A 3 35.13 5.75 -8.41
CA GLU A 3 34.80 4.98 -9.61
C GLU A 3 33.59 4.06 -9.41
N LEU A 4 33.44 3.48 -8.23
CA LEU A 4 32.28 2.64 -7.89
C LEU A 4 31.00 3.50 -7.77
N GLU A 5 31.12 4.69 -7.21
CA GLU A 5 30.04 5.68 -7.10
C GLU A 5 29.64 6.22 -8.49
N TYR A 6 30.60 6.53 -9.35
CA TYR A 6 30.36 6.90 -10.74
C TYR A 6 29.66 5.77 -11.51
N TRP A 7 30.11 4.52 -11.33
CA TRP A 7 29.50 3.32 -11.89
C TRP A 7 28.05 3.13 -11.38
N LEU A 8 27.82 3.38 -10.09
CA LEU A 8 26.50 3.22 -9.49
C LEU A 8 25.50 4.30 -9.94
N ASN A 9 25.95 5.46 -10.37
CA ASN A 9 25.10 6.63 -10.68
C ASN A 9 24.91 6.90 -12.19
N SER A 10 25.58 6.16 -13.10
CA SER A 10 25.35 6.36 -14.54
C SER A 10 23.98 5.83 -14.98
N LYS A 11 23.29 6.55 -15.88
CA LYS A 11 21.95 6.18 -16.40
C LYS A 11 21.90 4.78 -16.98
N ASP A 12 22.93 4.39 -17.73
CA ASP A 12 22.99 3.08 -18.39
C ASP A 12 23.10 1.94 -17.37
N LEU A 13 23.75 2.19 -16.24
CA LEU A 13 23.89 1.22 -15.16
C LEU A 13 22.69 1.21 -14.23
N PHE A 14 21.90 2.29 -14.19
CA PHE A 14 20.71 2.34 -13.35
C PHE A 14 19.68 1.28 -13.74
N VAL A 15 19.47 1.04 -15.04
CA VAL A 15 18.59 -0.04 -15.52
C VAL A 15 19.11 -1.41 -15.09
N ILE A 16 20.42 -1.63 -15.15
CA ILE A 16 21.05 -2.87 -14.68
C ILE A 16 20.85 -3.00 -13.16
N ARG A 17 21.01 -1.92 -12.40
CA ARG A 17 20.71 -1.90 -10.95
C ARG A 17 19.26 -2.28 -10.67
N ILE A 18 18.29 -1.74 -11.40
CA ILE A 18 16.86 -2.11 -11.28
C ILE A 18 16.70 -3.61 -11.41
N ILE A 19 17.30 -4.22 -12.44
CA ILE A 19 17.20 -5.66 -12.70
C ILE A 19 17.84 -6.47 -11.56
N ILE A 20 19.04 -6.10 -11.14
CA ILE A 20 19.75 -6.78 -10.05
C ILE A 20 18.95 -6.70 -8.75
N VAL A 21 18.47 -5.52 -8.39
CA VAL A 21 17.71 -5.27 -7.15
C VAL A 21 16.38 -6.02 -7.15
N PHE A 22 15.69 -6.03 -8.29
CA PHE A 22 14.45 -6.79 -8.47
C PHE A 22 14.68 -8.29 -8.18
N PHE A 23 15.66 -8.91 -8.85
CA PHE A 23 15.91 -10.34 -8.67
C PHE A 23 16.47 -10.64 -7.28
N LEU A 24 17.31 -9.80 -6.72
CA LEU A 24 17.83 -9.98 -5.37
C LEU A 24 16.71 -9.95 -4.33
N SER A 25 15.85 -8.94 -4.37
CA SER A 25 14.71 -8.83 -3.44
C SER A 25 13.74 -10.00 -3.61
N ALA A 26 13.48 -10.42 -4.84
CA ALA A 26 12.65 -11.59 -5.12
C ALA A 26 13.27 -12.87 -4.56
N ILE A 27 14.56 -13.12 -4.78
CA ILE A 27 15.27 -14.31 -4.29
C ILE A 27 15.29 -14.32 -2.76
N LEU A 28 15.57 -13.20 -2.10
CA LEU A 28 15.58 -13.12 -0.65
C LEU A 28 14.21 -13.48 -0.06
N SER A 29 13.14 -12.89 -0.56
CA SER A 29 11.78 -13.21 -0.12
C SER A 29 11.42 -14.67 -0.44
N TYR A 30 11.69 -15.14 -1.66
CA TYR A 30 11.42 -16.52 -2.10
C TYR A 30 12.11 -17.57 -1.21
N ARG A 31 13.36 -17.32 -0.80
CA ARG A 31 14.11 -18.22 0.07
C ARG A 31 13.70 -18.14 1.55
N ALA A 32 13.28 -16.98 2.02
CA ALA A 32 12.85 -16.78 3.40
C ALA A 32 11.48 -17.45 3.68
N ILE A 33 10.52 -17.38 2.76
CA ILE A 33 9.17 -17.88 2.97
C ILE A 33 9.10 -19.36 3.39
N PRO A 34 9.76 -20.33 2.73
CA PRO A 34 9.71 -21.72 3.14
C PRO A 34 10.25 -21.97 4.55
N VAL A 35 11.28 -21.20 4.94
CA VAL A 35 11.86 -21.28 6.30
C VAL A 35 10.85 -20.81 7.33
N ILE A 36 10.17 -19.68 7.05
CA ILE A 36 9.13 -19.12 7.92
C ILE A 36 7.95 -20.09 8.03
N ILE A 37 7.47 -20.66 6.93
CA ILE A 37 6.40 -21.68 6.94
C ILE A 37 6.81 -22.87 7.84
N LYS A 38 8.05 -23.35 7.70
CA LYS A 38 8.55 -24.47 8.52
C LYS A 38 8.61 -24.14 10.01
N ILE A 39 9.06 -22.92 10.36
CA ILE A 39 9.11 -22.45 11.75
C ILE A 39 7.69 -22.30 12.31
N SER A 40 6.80 -21.63 11.57
CA SER A 40 5.40 -21.42 11.97
C SER A 40 4.68 -22.74 12.26
N LYS A 41 4.85 -23.76 11.40
CA LYS A 41 4.29 -25.08 11.60
C LYS A 41 4.85 -25.76 12.85
N ARG A 42 6.17 -25.69 13.08
CA ARG A 42 6.82 -26.30 14.26
C ARG A 42 6.42 -25.64 15.59
N LYS A 43 6.10 -24.34 15.56
CA LYS A 43 5.76 -23.56 16.73
C LYS A 43 4.24 -23.35 16.90
N ASN A 44 3.43 -23.98 16.05
CA ASN A 44 1.97 -23.79 16.02
C ASN A 44 1.54 -22.31 15.88
N LEU A 45 2.35 -21.49 15.18
CA LEU A 45 2.05 -20.10 14.85
C LEU A 45 1.23 -20.07 13.56
N MET A 46 -0.05 -20.42 13.65
CA MET A 46 -0.97 -20.54 12.53
C MET A 46 -2.16 -19.62 12.76
N ALA A 47 -2.64 -18.98 11.70
CA ALA A 47 -3.90 -18.25 11.78
C ALA A 47 -5.03 -19.22 12.17
N VAL A 48 -5.68 -18.94 13.28
CA VAL A 48 -6.85 -19.71 13.70
C VAL A 48 -8.03 -19.27 12.85
N PRO A 49 -8.79 -20.20 12.23
CA PRO A 49 -10.03 -19.84 11.55
C PRO A 49 -10.97 -19.18 12.56
N VAL A 50 -11.23 -17.91 12.42
CA VAL A 50 -12.27 -17.21 13.18
C VAL A 50 -13.53 -17.16 12.29
N ASP A 51 -14.73 -17.10 12.86
CA ASP A 51 -16.01 -16.96 12.12
C ASP A 51 -16.03 -15.82 11.08
N ARG A 52 -15.02 -14.94 11.13
CA ARG A 52 -14.80 -13.82 10.21
C ARG A 52 -13.80 -14.11 9.10
N SER A 53 -13.00 -15.19 9.21
CA SER A 53 -12.04 -15.55 8.18
C SER A 53 -12.72 -16.27 7.04
N SER A 54 -12.30 -15.96 5.81
CA SER A 54 -12.76 -16.63 4.60
C SER A 54 -12.10 -18.00 4.38
N HIS A 55 -11.34 -18.51 5.37
CA HIS A 55 -10.54 -19.72 5.26
C HIS A 55 -10.90 -20.75 6.35
N ASP A 56 -11.17 -21.98 5.93
CA ASP A 56 -11.50 -23.11 6.82
C ASP A 56 -10.26 -23.85 7.36
N THR A 57 -9.05 -23.38 7.09
CA THR A 57 -7.83 -24.12 7.40
C THR A 57 -6.72 -23.24 7.96
N GLN A 58 -5.93 -23.82 8.86
CA GLN A 58 -4.77 -23.18 9.47
C GLN A 58 -3.65 -22.96 8.44
N VAL A 59 -3.36 -21.69 8.13
CA VAL A 59 -2.26 -21.24 7.25
C VAL A 59 -1.40 -20.27 8.05
N PRO A 60 -0.04 -20.34 7.94
CA PRO A 60 0.83 -19.35 8.58
C PRO A 60 0.52 -17.92 8.11
N ASN A 61 0.49 -16.96 9.03
CA ASN A 61 0.24 -15.52 8.76
C ASN A 61 1.50 -14.65 8.89
N LEU A 62 2.70 -15.24 8.87
CA LEU A 62 3.96 -14.54 9.09
C LEU A 62 4.71 -14.19 7.79
N GLY A 63 4.00 -14.07 6.66
CA GLY A 63 4.59 -13.73 5.36
C GLY A 63 5.28 -12.36 5.35
N GLY A 64 4.77 -11.43 6.14
CA GLY A 64 5.36 -10.10 6.31
C GLY A 64 6.80 -10.10 6.82
N ILE A 65 7.22 -11.12 7.57
CA ILE A 65 8.61 -11.26 8.00
C ILE A 65 9.54 -11.45 6.80
N ALA A 66 9.15 -12.25 5.81
CA ALA A 66 9.95 -12.45 4.60
C ALA A 66 10.01 -11.17 3.74
N LEU A 67 8.89 -10.45 3.66
CA LEU A 67 8.84 -9.15 2.96
C LEU A 67 9.77 -8.14 3.64
N PHE A 68 9.66 -7.99 4.95
CA PHE A 68 10.52 -7.07 5.71
C PHE A 68 12.00 -7.48 5.64
N PHE A 69 12.32 -8.77 5.69
CA PHE A 69 13.69 -9.27 5.53
C PHE A 69 14.29 -8.84 4.19
N SER A 70 13.55 -9.01 3.11
CA SER A 70 14.01 -8.61 1.77
C SER A 70 14.14 -7.08 1.65
N ILE A 71 13.13 -6.32 2.10
CA ILE A 71 13.12 -4.86 2.07
C ILE A 71 14.23 -4.29 2.96
N GLY A 72 14.37 -4.81 4.19
CA GLY A 72 15.34 -4.37 5.17
C GLY A 72 16.81 -4.61 4.77
N ILE A 73 17.07 -5.53 3.84
CA ILE A 73 18.40 -5.73 3.24
C ILE A 73 18.58 -4.85 2.00
N CYS A 74 17.63 -4.91 1.06
CA CYS A 74 17.82 -4.28 -0.25
C CYS A 74 17.72 -2.75 -0.20
N VAL A 75 16.79 -2.18 0.59
CA VAL A 75 16.62 -0.72 0.64
C VAL A 75 17.85 -0.01 1.21
N PRO A 76 18.45 -0.42 2.35
CA PRO A 76 19.67 0.21 2.86
C PRO A 76 20.87 0.11 1.91
N ILE A 77 20.94 -0.94 1.08
CA ILE A 77 22.08 -1.13 0.15
C ILE A 77 21.90 -0.32 -1.14
N PHE A 78 20.68 -0.26 -1.69
CA PHE A 78 20.43 0.26 -3.03
C PHE A 78 19.65 1.58 -3.09
N ALA A 79 19.14 2.03 -1.96
CA ALA A 79 18.39 3.27 -1.81
C ALA A 79 18.72 3.94 -0.46
N TYR A 80 19.99 3.93 -0.05
CA TYR A 80 20.46 4.46 1.23
C TYR A 80 20.15 5.96 1.39
N GLU A 81 20.09 6.70 0.28
CA GLU A 81 19.76 8.13 0.23
C GLU A 81 18.37 8.41 0.86
N LEU A 82 17.47 7.43 0.89
CA LEU A 82 16.19 7.58 1.58
C LEU A 82 16.36 7.74 3.10
N PHE A 83 17.37 7.11 3.69
CA PHE A 83 17.64 7.24 5.13
C PHE A 83 18.36 8.53 5.47
N GLU A 84 19.10 9.11 4.52
CA GLU A 84 19.69 10.45 4.65
C GLU A 84 18.59 11.52 4.55
N SER A 85 17.70 11.39 3.55
CA SER A 85 16.58 12.30 3.34
C SER A 85 15.53 12.21 4.44
N TYR A 86 15.25 10.99 4.92
CA TYR A 86 14.23 10.70 5.92
C TYR A 86 14.83 10.02 7.16
N LYS A 87 15.41 10.82 8.05
CA LYS A 87 16.14 10.36 9.24
C LYS A 87 15.37 9.36 10.11
N PHE A 88 14.05 9.48 10.16
CA PHE A 88 13.20 8.62 10.97
C PHE A 88 12.58 7.45 10.21
N LEU A 89 12.92 7.26 8.93
CA LEU A 89 12.38 6.14 8.14
C LEU A 89 12.76 4.78 8.74
N PHE A 90 14.02 4.59 9.12
CA PHE A 90 14.46 3.33 9.70
C PHE A 90 13.82 3.02 11.05
N PRO A 91 13.81 3.93 12.06
CA PRO A 91 13.05 3.72 13.28
C PRO A 91 11.57 3.44 13.06
N ALA A 92 10.93 4.19 12.14
CA ALA A 92 9.53 3.98 11.81
C ALA A 92 9.26 2.58 11.23
N LEU A 93 10.10 2.11 10.30
CA LEU A 93 10.04 0.76 9.75
C LEU A 93 10.20 -0.32 10.82
N VAL A 94 11.14 -0.15 11.75
CA VAL A 94 11.36 -1.10 12.85
C VAL A 94 10.16 -1.15 13.79
N ILE A 95 9.57 0.00 14.15
CA ILE A 95 8.40 0.07 15.03
C ILE A 95 7.19 -0.60 14.38
N ILE A 96 6.89 -0.27 13.11
CA ILE A 96 5.71 -0.84 12.42
C ILE A 96 5.86 -2.34 12.22
N PHE A 97 7.07 -2.81 11.89
CA PHE A 97 7.39 -4.22 11.77
C PHE A 97 7.23 -4.95 13.11
N TYR A 98 7.82 -4.41 14.18
CA TYR A 98 7.78 -5.03 15.50
C TYR A 98 6.35 -5.19 16.01
N ILE A 99 5.51 -4.15 15.88
CA ILE A 99 4.13 -4.22 16.33
C ILE A 99 3.30 -5.19 15.48
N GLY A 100 3.58 -5.27 14.18
CA GLY A 100 2.95 -6.24 13.28
C GLY A 100 3.31 -7.68 13.66
N VAL A 101 4.59 -7.97 13.94
CA VAL A 101 5.03 -9.30 14.41
C VAL A 101 4.38 -9.65 15.74
N LEU A 102 4.31 -8.71 16.68
CA LEU A 102 3.64 -8.94 17.96
C LEU A 102 2.15 -9.28 17.76
N ASP A 103 1.50 -8.61 16.82
CA ASP A 103 0.09 -8.88 16.55
C ASP A 103 -0.13 -10.26 15.92
N ASP A 104 0.67 -10.60 14.95
CA ASP A 104 0.61 -11.90 14.27
C ASP A 104 0.88 -13.09 15.21
N ILE A 105 1.65 -12.87 16.29
CA ILE A 105 2.00 -13.94 17.25
C ILE A 105 1.10 -13.97 18.48
N VAL A 106 0.68 -12.78 19.00
CA VAL A 106 0.08 -12.67 20.36
C VAL A 106 -1.30 -12.01 20.32
N GLU A 107 -1.77 -11.53 19.15
CA GLU A 107 -3.04 -10.80 18.98
C GLU A 107 -3.16 -9.64 19.99
N ILE A 108 -2.55 -8.51 19.68
CA ILE A 108 -2.56 -7.34 20.56
C ILE A 108 -3.86 -6.53 20.41
N ARG A 109 -4.22 -5.81 21.47
CA ARG A 109 -5.40 -4.95 21.47
C ARG A 109 -5.27 -3.83 20.43
N ALA A 110 -6.35 -3.51 19.71
CA ALA A 110 -6.38 -2.51 18.64
C ALA A 110 -5.79 -1.14 19.02
N TYR A 111 -6.00 -0.68 20.29
CA TYR A 111 -5.43 0.59 20.74
C TYR A 111 -3.90 0.60 20.76
N LYS A 112 -3.24 -0.55 21.06
CA LYS A 112 -1.77 -0.65 21.04
C LYS A 112 -1.21 -0.53 19.62
N LYS A 113 -1.89 -1.15 18.64
CA LYS A 113 -1.56 -0.97 17.21
C LYS A 113 -1.69 0.50 16.82
N MET A 114 -2.80 1.14 17.21
CA MET A 114 -3.06 2.56 16.91
C MET A 114 -1.99 3.47 17.52
N VAL A 115 -1.58 3.23 18.77
CA VAL A 115 -0.50 4.02 19.40
C VAL A 115 0.81 3.89 18.61
N ALA A 116 1.20 2.68 18.18
CA ALA A 116 2.40 2.49 17.36
C ALA A 116 2.29 3.21 16.00
N GLN A 117 1.13 3.12 15.35
CA GLN A 117 0.88 3.82 14.09
C GLN A 117 0.94 5.34 14.25
N VAL A 118 0.42 5.89 15.36
CA VAL A 118 0.55 7.33 15.69
C VAL A 118 2.02 7.72 15.86
N ILE A 119 2.80 6.93 16.61
CA ILE A 119 4.23 7.19 16.80
C ILE A 119 4.96 7.19 15.45
N VAL A 120 4.71 6.20 14.62
CA VAL A 120 5.31 6.09 13.27
C VAL A 120 4.90 7.28 12.39
N ALA A 121 3.61 7.65 12.39
CA ALA A 121 3.12 8.79 11.63
C ALA A 121 3.75 10.10 12.11
N VAL A 122 3.89 10.31 13.43
CA VAL A 122 4.55 11.50 14.01
C VAL A 122 6.03 11.55 13.61
N LEU A 123 6.75 10.43 13.68
CA LEU A 123 8.16 10.35 13.27
C LEU A 123 8.33 10.73 11.79
N MET A 124 7.45 10.27 10.91
CA MET A 124 7.54 10.58 9.48
C MET A 124 7.06 12.00 9.17
N VAL A 125 5.90 12.41 9.71
CA VAL A 125 5.27 13.69 9.37
C VAL A 125 6.01 14.88 10.00
N ILE A 126 6.37 14.78 11.27
CA ILE A 126 7.06 15.87 11.99
C ILE A 126 8.58 15.70 11.89
N GLY A 127 9.07 14.48 12.11
CA GLY A 127 10.51 14.22 12.16
C GLY A 127 11.19 14.27 10.78
N SER A 128 10.54 13.77 9.73
CA SER A 128 11.07 13.72 8.36
C SER A 128 10.35 14.64 7.37
N ASP A 129 9.44 15.50 7.82
CA ASP A 129 8.62 16.44 7.01
C ASP A 129 7.84 15.75 5.86
N VAL A 130 7.53 14.44 6.00
CA VAL A 130 6.75 13.69 5.03
C VAL A 130 5.27 13.98 5.26
N ARG A 131 4.75 15.02 4.63
CA ARG A 131 3.39 15.51 4.85
C ARG A 131 2.76 16.07 3.57
N ILE A 132 1.44 16.14 3.56
CA ILE A 132 0.67 16.78 2.50
C ILE A 132 0.75 18.30 2.71
N LYS A 133 1.41 19.03 1.81
CA LYS A 133 1.64 20.47 1.89
C LYS A 133 0.67 21.28 1.06
N ASN A 134 0.20 20.70 -0.06
CA ASN A 134 -0.64 21.42 -1.03
C ASN A 134 -1.69 20.49 -1.66
N PHE A 135 -2.88 21.03 -1.88
CA PHE A 135 -3.98 20.33 -2.59
C PHE A 135 -4.18 20.84 -4.02
N PHE A 136 -3.35 21.79 -4.48
CA PHE A 136 -3.33 22.28 -5.87
C PHE A 136 -4.67 22.82 -6.39
N GLY A 137 -5.53 23.34 -5.51
CA GLY A 137 -6.86 23.84 -5.83
C GLY A 137 -7.99 22.82 -5.69
N LEU A 138 -7.69 21.58 -5.27
CA LEU A 138 -8.73 20.59 -4.98
C LEU A 138 -9.65 21.13 -3.87
N LEU A 139 -10.97 21.16 -4.15
CA LEU A 139 -11.99 21.76 -3.29
C LEU A 139 -11.71 23.22 -2.91
N GLY A 140 -10.98 23.96 -3.78
CA GLY A 140 -10.57 25.35 -3.52
C GLY A 140 -9.41 25.50 -2.53
N ILE A 141 -8.81 24.38 -2.07
CA ILE A 141 -7.70 24.38 -1.12
C ILE A 141 -6.38 24.30 -1.92
N TYR A 142 -5.48 25.22 -1.64
CA TYR A 142 -4.12 25.26 -2.18
C TYR A 142 -3.13 24.82 -1.11
N GLU A 143 -2.35 25.74 -0.57
CA GLU A 143 -1.39 25.46 0.48
C GLU A 143 -2.07 25.25 1.84
N LEU A 144 -1.63 24.24 2.56
CA LEU A 144 -2.12 23.96 3.91
C LEU A 144 -1.25 24.66 4.96
N PRO A 145 -1.85 25.38 5.93
CA PRO A 145 -1.13 25.84 7.10
C PRO A 145 -0.42 24.66 7.80
N TYR A 146 0.76 24.90 8.34
CA TYR A 146 1.63 23.83 8.88
C TYR A 146 0.90 22.88 9.83
N LEU A 147 0.21 23.39 10.85
CA LEU A 147 -0.50 22.54 11.82
C LEU A 147 -1.59 21.70 11.14
N MET A 148 -2.35 22.28 10.22
CA MET A 148 -3.39 21.55 9.49
C MET A 148 -2.79 20.47 8.61
N SER A 149 -1.68 20.76 7.91
CA SER A 149 -0.91 19.79 7.13
C SER A 149 -0.44 18.62 8.00
N VAL A 150 0.12 18.90 9.19
CA VAL A 150 0.58 17.87 10.14
C VAL A 150 -0.58 16.97 10.59
N PHE A 151 -1.66 17.57 11.14
CA PHE A 151 -2.80 16.78 11.63
C PHE A 151 -3.44 15.93 10.53
N LEU A 152 -3.66 16.51 9.35
CA LEU A 152 -4.26 15.82 8.22
C LEU A 152 -3.36 14.68 7.73
N SER A 153 -2.05 14.90 7.65
CA SER A 153 -1.09 13.89 7.20
C SER A 153 -1.00 12.72 8.18
N ILE A 154 -0.94 12.97 9.49
CA ILE A 154 -0.99 11.93 10.52
C ILE A 154 -2.29 11.13 10.40
N PHE A 155 -3.43 11.80 10.26
CA PHE A 155 -4.74 11.18 10.14
C PHE A 155 -4.84 10.28 8.89
N ILE A 156 -4.43 10.80 7.72
CA ILE A 156 -4.42 10.03 6.45
C ILE A 156 -3.46 8.86 6.56
N PHE A 157 -2.28 9.06 7.17
CA PHE A 157 -1.30 8.01 7.37
C PHE A 157 -1.89 6.82 8.14
N ILE A 158 -2.54 7.09 9.28
CA ILE A 158 -3.16 6.05 10.12
C ILE A 158 -4.30 5.36 9.37
N ILE A 159 -5.18 6.14 8.73
CA ILE A 159 -6.29 5.57 7.95
C ILE A 159 -5.78 4.66 6.84
N MET A 160 -4.78 5.08 6.10
CA MET A 160 -4.24 4.31 4.98
C MET A 160 -3.61 3.00 5.42
N VAL A 161 -2.80 3.01 6.48
CA VAL A 161 -2.19 1.78 7.01
C VAL A 161 -3.27 0.80 7.47
N ASN A 162 -4.33 1.29 8.15
CA ASN A 162 -5.44 0.43 8.57
C ASN A 162 -6.31 -0.02 7.39
N ALA A 163 -6.61 0.87 6.43
CA ALA A 163 -7.38 0.51 5.23
C ALA A 163 -6.65 -0.55 4.40
N PHE A 164 -5.32 -0.44 4.31
CA PHE A 164 -4.51 -1.44 3.63
C PHE A 164 -4.52 -2.79 4.36
N ASN A 165 -4.45 -2.79 5.68
CA ASN A 165 -4.59 -4.02 6.47
C ASN A 165 -5.97 -4.68 6.26
N LEU A 166 -7.03 -3.89 6.10
CA LEU A 166 -8.39 -4.41 5.87
C LEU A 166 -8.59 -5.03 4.48
N ILE A 167 -7.86 -4.62 3.44
CA ILE A 167 -7.96 -5.25 2.12
C ILE A 167 -7.19 -6.58 2.01
N ASP A 168 -6.33 -6.90 2.98
CA ASP A 168 -5.61 -8.19 3.04
C ASP A 168 -6.53 -9.34 3.54
N GLY A 169 -7.76 -9.38 3.06
CA GLY A 169 -8.78 -10.35 3.47
C GLY A 169 -8.93 -11.56 2.55
N ILE A 170 -8.33 -11.54 1.35
CA ILE A 170 -8.36 -12.64 0.37
C ILE A 170 -7.02 -12.78 -0.34
N ASP A 171 -6.78 -14.01 -0.84
CA ASP A 171 -5.52 -14.35 -1.51
C ASP A 171 -5.15 -13.36 -2.61
N GLY A 172 -3.96 -12.80 -2.52
CA GLY A 172 -3.31 -11.98 -3.53
C GLY A 172 -3.82 -10.54 -3.64
N LEU A 173 -4.93 -10.15 -3.01
CA LEU A 173 -5.52 -8.83 -3.23
C LEU A 173 -4.57 -7.70 -2.81
N ALA A 174 -4.14 -7.69 -1.56
CA ALA A 174 -3.22 -6.67 -1.04
C ALA A 174 -1.87 -6.70 -1.77
N GLY A 175 -1.34 -7.90 -2.06
CA GLY A 175 -0.09 -8.07 -2.79
C GLY A 175 -0.14 -7.54 -4.23
N MET A 176 -1.16 -7.92 -5.03
CA MET A 176 -1.32 -7.44 -6.41
C MET A 176 -1.58 -5.93 -6.48
N PHE A 177 -2.43 -5.42 -5.59
CA PHE A 177 -2.67 -3.98 -5.48
C PHE A 177 -1.35 -3.22 -5.24
N SER A 178 -0.52 -3.71 -4.30
CA SER A 178 0.76 -3.07 -3.97
C SER A 178 1.76 -3.13 -5.12
N VAL A 179 1.85 -4.27 -5.82
CA VAL A 179 2.71 -4.42 -7.01
C VAL A 179 2.33 -3.39 -8.07
N ILE A 180 1.04 -3.25 -8.36
CA ILE A 180 0.55 -2.28 -9.37
C ILE A 180 0.79 -0.84 -8.92
N SER A 181 0.48 -0.51 -7.66
CA SER A 181 0.70 0.84 -7.12
C SER A 181 2.18 1.22 -7.13
N CYS A 182 3.06 0.31 -6.69
CA CYS A 182 4.52 0.53 -6.75
C CYS A 182 5.02 0.61 -8.20
N ALA A 183 4.45 -0.15 -9.14
CA ALA A 183 4.83 -0.05 -10.55
C ALA A 183 4.47 1.32 -11.13
N ILE A 184 3.27 1.83 -10.83
CA ILE A 184 2.82 3.17 -11.30
C ILE A 184 3.71 4.26 -10.69
N PHE A 185 3.94 4.23 -9.36
CA PHE A 185 4.83 5.20 -8.71
C PHE A 185 6.27 5.08 -9.22
N GLY A 186 6.82 3.86 -9.32
CA GLY A 186 8.18 3.62 -9.77
C GLY A 186 8.43 4.11 -11.20
N VAL A 187 7.50 3.83 -12.13
CA VAL A 187 7.56 4.35 -13.50
C VAL A 187 7.47 5.87 -13.51
N SER A 188 6.58 6.46 -12.71
CA SER A 188 6.44 7.91 -12.59
C SER A 188 7.74 8.55 -12.08
N TYR A 189 8.34 8.01 -11.03
CA TYR A 189 9.63 8.49 -10.49
C TYR A 189 10.77 8.37 -11.48
N TYR A 190 10.83 7.27 -12.23
CA TYR A 190 11.86 7.09 -13.26
C TYR A 190 11.79 8.20 -14.32
N HIS A 191 10.58 8.55 -14.78
CA HIS A 191 10.37 9.62 -15.75
C HIS A 191 10.60 11.03 -15.20
N LEU A 192 10.44 11.21 -13.88
CA LEU A 192 10.70 12.47 -13.19
C LEU A 192 12.21 12.70 -12.91
N GLY A 193 13.09 11.79 -13.32
CA GLY A 193 14.54 12.00 -13.35
C GLY A 193 15.32 11.44 -12.16
N GLU A 194 16.64 11.62 -12.23
CA GLU A 194 17.64 10.92 -11.39
C GLU A 194 17.49 11.17 -9.89
N TYR A 195 17.07 12.35 -9.50
CA TYR A 195 16.81 12.68 -8.10
C TYR A 195 15.84 11.74 -7.42
N ASN A 196 14.94 11.11 -8.20
CA ASN A 196 13.91 10.21 -7.71
C ASN A 196 14.32 8.72 -7.75
N TYR A 197 15.54 8.41 -8.19
CA TYR A 197 16.03 7.03 -8.32
C TYR A 197 15.97 6.22 -7.01
N PRO A 198 16.22 6.77 -5.82
CA PRO A 198 16.04 6.04 -4.57
C PRO A 198 14.59 5.55 -4.36
N MET A 199 13.58 6.35 -4.76
CA MET A 199 12.18 5.93 -4.72
C MET A 199 11.85 4.88 -5.79
N VAL A 200 12.48 4.94 -6.97
CA VAL A 200 12.37 3.86 -7.97
C VAL A 200 12.88 2.55 -7.38
N MET A 201 14.06 2.58 -6.73
CA MET A 201 14.64 1.39 -6.10
C MET A 201 13.75 0.83 -4.99
N LEU A 202 13.17 1.69 -4.15
CA LEU A 202 12.19 1.26 -3.13
C LEU A 202 11.02 0.52 -3.76
N CYS A 203 10.41 1.09 -4.81
CA CYS A 203 9.30 0.45 -5.52
C CYS A 203 9.72 -0.90 -6.12
N VAL A 204 10.89 -0.99 -6.74
CA VAL A 204 11.43 -2.22 -7.35
C VAL A 204 11.66 -3.31 -6.30
N VAL A 205 12.22 -2.96 -5.13
CA VAL A 205 12.42 -3.89 -4.00
C VAL A 205 11.08 -4.44 -3.52
N ILE A 206 10.09 -3.56 -3.32
CA ILE A 206 8.75 -3.98 -2.89
C ILE A 206 8.12 -4.92 -3.91
N ILE A 207 8.19 -4.60 -5.20
CA ILE A 207 7.64 -5.44 -6.28
C ILE A 207 8.30 -6.82 -6.29
N GLY A 208 9.64 -6.88 -6.25
CA GLY A 208 10.37 -8.16 -6.27
C GLY A 208 10.01 -9.06 -5.07
N ALA A 209 9.98 -8.48 -3.87
CA ALA A 209 9.60 -9.19 -2.65
C ALA A 209 8.14 -9.70 -2.71
N LEU A 210 7.20 -8.85 -3.17
CA LEU A 210 5.78 -9.19 -3.26
C LEU A 210 5.47 -10.23 -4.33
N LEU A 211 6.13 -10.22 -5.48
CA LEU A 211 5.93 -11.24 -6.51
C LEU A 211 6.31 -12.63 -6.00
N SER A 212 7.39 -12.73 -5.24
CA SER A 212 7.77 -13.98 -4.57
C SER A 212 6.76 -14.39 -3.50
N PHE A 213 6.25 -13.44 -2.72
CA PHE A 213 5.18 -13.70 -1.75
C PHE A 213 3.91 -14.21 -2.45
N LEU A 214 3.47 -13.55 -3.53
CA LEU A 214 2.27 -13.92 -4.28
C LEU A 214 2.34 -15.34 -4.84
N TYR A 215 3.51 -15.82 -5.25
CA TYR A 215 3.70 -17.20 -5.68
C TYR A 215 3.28 -18.19 -4.59
N TYR A 216 3.63 -17.95 -3.34
CA TYR A 216 3.24 -18.80 -2.20
C TYR A 216 1.82 -18.54 -1.72
N ASN A 217 1.38 -17.28 -1.76
CA ASN A 217 0.04 -16.89 -1.30
C ASN A 217 -1.06 -17.46 -2.20
N PHE A 218 -0.85 -17.49 -3.52
CA PHE A 218 -1.77 -18.13 -4.48
C PHE A 218 -1.66 -19.66 -4.56
N SER A 219 -0.73 -20.26 -3.81
CA SER A 219 -0.53 -21.72 -3.86
C SER A 219 -1.81 -22.47 -3.45
N GLU A 220 -2.18 -23.47 -4.24
CA GLU A 220 -3.23 -24.43 -3.89
C GLU A 220 -2.72 -25.52 -2.95
N ASP A 221 -1.42 -25.78 -2.97
CA ASP A 221 -0.75 -26.63 -2.00
C ASP A 221 -0.67 -25.90 -0.65
N ARG A 222 -1.55 -26.30 0.26
CA ARG A 222 -1.62 -25.78 1.63
C ARG A 222 -0.32 -25.90 2.41
N SER A 223 0.54 -26.84 2.01
CA SER A 223 1.84 -27.01 2.65
C SER A 223 2.81 -25.86 2.36
N LYS A 224 2.59 -25.13 1.26
CA LYS A 224 3.40 -23.99 0.79
C LYS A 224 2.71 -22.65 0.97
N LYS A 225 1.41 -22.65 1.31
CA LYS A 225 0.63 -21.41 1.43
C LYS A 225 1.04 -20.60 2.64
N ILE A 226 1.05 -19.27 2.49
CA ILE A 226 1.31 -18.30 3.56
C ILE A 226 0.45 -17.06 3.35
N PHE A 227 -0.01 -16.45 4.47
CA PHE A 227 -0.67 -15.15 4.45
C PHE A 227 0.30 -14.04 4.78
N MET A 228 -0.05 -12.81 4.39
CA MET A 228 0.79 -11.63 4.59
C MET A 228 0.91 -11.30 6.08
N GLY A 229 -0.20 -11.37 6.80
CA GLY A 229 -0.33 -10.99 8.20
C GLY A 229 -0.25 -9.49 8.43
N ASP A 230 -0.44 -9.09 9.69
CA ASP A 230 -0.36 -7.69 10.12
C ASP A 230 1.05 -7.12 9.95
N THR A 231 2.08 -7.95 10.14
CA THR A 231 3.47 -7.59 9.86
C THR A 231 3.66 -7.10 8.43
N GLY A 232 3.12 -7.83 7.46
CA GLY A 232 3.28 -7.50 6.05
C GLY A 232 2.36 -6.36 5.62
N SER A 233 1.09 -6.43 5.94
CA SER A 233 0.10 -5.44 5.51
C SER A 233 0.40 -4.06 6.11
N MET A 234 0.77 -3.96 7.39
CA MET A 234 1.14 -2.69 8.01
C MET A 234 2.45 -2.12 7.43
N THR A 235 3.46 -2.98 7.20
CA THR A 235 4.75 -2.54 6.62
C THR A 235 4.57 -2.06 5.17
N ILE A 236 3.87 -2.80 4.33
CA ILE A 236 3.62 -2.41 2.94
C ILE A 236 2.70 -1.19 2.88
N GLY A 237 1.64 -1.15 3.70
CA GLY A 237 0.77 0.03 3.82
C GLY A 237 1.53 1.30 4.20
N PHE A 238 2.44 1.20 5.16
CA PHE A 238 3.35 2.29 5.54
C PHE A 238 4.20 2.78 4.36
N LEU A 239 4.84 1.86 3.63
CA LEU A 239 5.69 2.20 2.49
C LEU A 239 4.89 2.80 1.31
N LEU A 240 3.66 2.34 1.08
CA LEU A 240 2.77 2.91 0.08
C LEU A 240 2.35 4.35 0.43
N VAL A 241 2.11 4.66 1.71
CA VAL A 241 1.84 6.03 2.15
C VAL A 241 3.07 6.92 1.95
N LEU A 242 4.25 6.43 2.30
CA LEU A 242 5.50 7.14 2.06
C LEU A 242 5.68 7.48 0.57
N THR A 243 5.52 6.50 -0.31
CA THR A 243 5.61 6.74 -1.76
C THR A 243 4.57 7.74 -2.24
N ALA A 244 3.33 7.64 -1.76
CA ALA A 244 2.25 8.55 -2.14
C ALA A 244 2.50 10.00 -1.71
N PHE A 245 2.95 10.21 -0.46
CA PHE A 245 3.23 11.55 0.04
C PHE A 245 4.46 12.16 -0.64
N TYR A 246 5.49 11.35 -0.90
CA TYR A 246 6.64 11.79 -1.70
C TYR A 246 6.21 12.21 -3.11
N PHE A 247 5.36 11.43 -3.76
CA PHE A 247 4.87 11.77 -5.10
C PHE A 247 4.15 13.13 -5.11
N MET A 248 3.29 13.40 -4.13
CA MET A 248 2.63 14.70 -4.03
C MET A 248 3.62 15.83 -3.76
N ASP A 249 4.64 15.60 -2.93
CA ASP A 249 5.60 16.62 -2.53
C ASP A 249 6.50 17.08 -3.69
N LEU A 250 6.77 16.21 -4.67
CA LEU A 250 7.55 16.56 -5.87
C LEU A 250 6.95 17.71 -6.68
N PHE A 251 5.65 17.92 -6.62
CA PHE A 251 4.97 18.98 -7.38
C PHE A 251 4.78 20.28 -6.58
N VAL A 252 5.16 20.27 -5.31
CA VAL A 252 5.11 21.45 -4.42
C VAL A 252 6.38 22.28 -4.54
N TYR A 253 7.53 21.65 -4.80
CA TYR A 253 8.81 22.34 -4.90
C TYR A 253 8.85 23.29 -6.09
N LYS A 254 9.33 24.51 -5.81
CA LYS A 254 9.57 25.55 -6.80
C LYS A 254 11.08 25.67 -7.01
N ASP A 255 11.51 25.91 -8.25
CA ASP A 255 12.90 26.28 -8.56
C ASP A 255 13.24 27.66 -7.94
N GLU A 256 14.50 28.08 -8.08
CA GLU A 256 15.00 29.38 -7.59
C GLU A 256 14.22 30.58 -8.19
N ILE A 257 13.51 30.38 -9.31
CA ILE A 257 12.68 31.37 -10.03
C ILE A 257 11.21 31.27 -9.54
N GLY A 258 10.89 30.37 -8.61
CA GLY A 258 9.55 30.17 -8.08
C GLY A 258 8.60 29.36 -8.97
N LYS A 259 9.10 28.73 -10.05
CA LYS A 259 8.33 27.77 -10.83
C LYS A 259 8.42 26.36 -10.24
N PRO A 260 7.32 25.58 -10.25
CA PRO A 260 7.40 24.19 -9.82
C PRO A 260 8.35 23.42 -10.73
N HIS A 261 9.22 22.62 -10.12
CA HIS A 261 10.20 21.80 -10.86
C HIS A 261 9.51 20.80 -11.78
N TYR A 262 8.34 20.28 -11.34
CA TYR A 262 7.42 19.46 -12.13
C TYR A 262 6.03 20.06 -12.09
N HIS A 263 5.28 19.97 -13.18
CA HIS A 263 3.95 20.58 -13.27
C HIS A 263 2.87 19.51 -13.45
N LEU A 264 2.18 19.17 -12.37
CA LEU A 264 1.03 18.26 -12.38
C LEU A 264 0.00 18.70 -11.33
N LEU A 265 -0.93 19.57 -11.74
CA LEU A 265 -1.97 20.09 -10.84
C LEU A 265 -2.90 18.97 -10.32
N SER A 266 -3.06 17.89 -11.07
CA SER A 266 -3.89 16.74 -10.69
C SER A 266 -3.17 15.73 -9.78
N ALA A 267 -1.94 16.02 -9.32
CA ALA A 267 -1.15 15.10 -8.47
C ALA A 267 -1.93 14.53 -7.26
N PRO A 268 -2.68 15.33 -6.46
CA PRO A 268 -3.46 14.79 -5.35
C PRO A 268 -4.51 13.77 -5.79
N VAL A 269 -5.21 14.05 -6.89
CA VAL A 269 -6.28 13.17 -7.40
C VAL A 269 -5.70 11.89 -7.99
N ILE A 270 -4.57 11.99 -8.70
CA ILE A 270 -3.85 10.83 -9.23
C ILE A 270 -3.34 9.96 -8.09
N THR A 271 -2.73 10.56 -7.06
CA THR A 271 -2.27 9.84 -5.86
C THR A 271 -3.44 9.13 -5.17
N PHE A 272 -4.57 9.84 -5.00
CA PHE A 272 -5.79 9.26 -4.45
C PHE A 272 -6.29 8.09 -5.30
N ALA A 273 -6.28 8.21 -6.63
CA ALA A 273 -6.70 7.17 -7.55
C ALA A 273 -5.79 5.92 -7.49
N ILE A 274 -4.46 6.11 -7.37
CA ILE A 274 -3.51 4.99 -7.18
C ILE A 274 -3.79 4.26 -5.86
N LEU A 275 -4.21 4.96 -4.82
CA LEU A 275 -4.55 4.37 -3.52
C LEU A 275 -6.06 4.15 -3.33
N LEU A 276 -6.85 4.23 -4.41
CA LEU A 276 -8.31 4.23 -4.37
C LEU A 276 -8.90 3.01 -3.67
N LEU A 277 -8.39 1.82 -3.97
CA LEU A 277 -8.99 0.55 -3.54
C LEU A 277 -9.14 0.45 -2.01
N PRO A 278 -8.07 0.57 -1.20
CA PRO A 278 -8.21 0.51 0.26
C PRO A 278 -9.07 1.66 0.82
N ILE A 279 -8.94 2.86 0.23
CA ILE A 279 -9.68 4.04 0.70
C ILE A 279 -11.19 3.85 0.49
N ILE A 280 -11.61 3.55 -0.73
CA ILE A 280 -13.03 3.43 -1.08
C ILE A 280 -13.67 2.22 -0.42
N ASP A 281 -12.96 1.09 -0.33
CA ASP A 281 -13.48 -0.07 0.40
C ASP A 281 -13.78 0.29 1.86
N THR A 282 -12.81 0.89 2.56
CA THR A 282 -12.98 1.33 3.95
C THR A 282 -14.08 2.39 4.10
N LEU A 283 -14.09 3.43 3.26
CA LEU A 283 -15.10 4.50 3.30
C LEU A 283 -16.50 3.94 3.04
N SER A 284 -16.65 3.04 2.07
CA SER A 284 -17.96 2.44 1.75
C SER A 284 -18.53 1.67 2.95
N VAL A 285 -17.68 0.94 3.67
CA VAL A 285 -18.06 0.21 4.88
C VAL A 285 -18.44 1.16 6.02
N ILE A 286 -17.66 2.23 6.25
CA ILE A 286 -17.95 3.25 7.25
C ILE A 286 -19.31 3.90 6.97
N ILE A 287 -19.58 4.30 5.72
CA ILE A 287 -20.85 4.91 5.31
C ILE A 287 -22.02 3.94 5.58
N ILE A 288 -21.89 2.67 5.19
CA ILE A 288 -22.93 1.67 5.43
C ILE A 288 -23.20 1.49 6.94
N ARG A 289 -22.16 1.50 7.77
CA ARG A 289 -22.31 1.39 9.22
C ARG A 289 -23.08 2.57 9.81
N ILE A 290 -22.69 3.80 9.45
CA ILE A 290 -23.35 5.02 9.90
C ILE A 290 -24.80 5.04 9.49
N LEU A 291 -25.13 4.72 8.24
CA LEU A 291 -26.51 4.64 7.74
C LEU A 291 -27.35 3.59 8.47
N ASN A 292 -26.72 2.54 9.01
CA ASN A 292 -27.39 1.51 9.81
C ASN A 292 -27.33 1.78 11.33
N GLY A 293 -26.95 2.97 11.77
CA GLY A 293 -26.86 3.33 13.19
C GLY A 293 -25.78 2.58 13.98
N LYS A 294 -24.77 2.01 13.29
CA LYS A 294 -23.67 1.25 13.91
C LYS A 294 -22.42 2.11 14.06
N SER A 295 -21.55 1.72 15.00
CA SER A 295 -20.26 2.38 15.17
C SER A 295 -19.37 2.22 13.91
N PRO A 296 -18.71 3.27 13.44
CA PRO A 296 -17.76 3.19 12.32
C PRO A 296 -16.63 2.19 12.53
N LEU A 297 -16.27 1.92 13.79
CA LEU A 297 -15.17 1.04 14.17
C LEU A 297 -15.59 -0.42 14.40
N GLN A 298 -16.88 -0.72 14.30
CA GLN A 298 -17.36 -2.09 14.47
C GLN A 298 -16.89 -2.97 13.32
N ALA A 299 -16.36 -4.15 13.60
CA ALA A 299 -16.00 -5.10 12.56
C ALA A 299 -17.26 -5.65 11.85
N ASP A 300 -17.20 -5.78 10.52
CA ASP A 300 -18.27 -6.41 9.73
C ASP A 300 -17.73 -7.10 8.46
N LYS A 301 -18.63 -7.70 7.68
CA LYS A 301 -18.32 -8.41 6.42
C LYS A 301 -18.76 -7.62 5.17
N ASN A 302 -18.84 -6.27 5.23
CA ASN A 302 -19.32 -5.44 4.11
C ASN A 302 -18.21 -4.95 3.15
N HIS A 303 -16.98 -5.45 3.30
CA HIS A 303 -15.89 -5.16 2.37
C HIS A 303 -16.15 -5.74 0.98
N ILE A 304 -15.60 -5.11 -0.07
CA ILE A 304 -15.83 -5.49 -1.48
C ILE A 304 -15.54 -6.97 -1.71
N HIS A 305 -14.43 -7.48 -1.17
CA HIS A 305 -14.04 -8.88 -1.33
C HIS A 305 -15.06 -9.86 -0.72
N HIS A 306 -15.60 -9.57 0.47
CA HIS A 306 -16.65 -10.41 1.08
C HIS A 306 -17.94 -10.43 0.26
N LYS A 307 -18.31 -9.29 -0.35
CA LYS A 307 -19.49 -9.21 -1.23
C LYS A 307 -19.32 -10.06 -2.49
N LEU A 308 -18.12 -10.07 -3.08
CA LEU A 308 -17.84 -10.90 -4.26
C LEU A 308 -17.82 -12.39 -3.92
N LEU A 309 -17.24 -12.78 -2.78
CA LEU A 309 -17.32 -14.15 -2.29
C LEU A 309 -18.77 -14.58 -2.06
N ALA A 310 -19.62 -13.71 -1.51
CA ALA A 310 -21.05 -13.98 -1.32
C ALA A 310 -21.83 -14.12 -2.65
N LEU A 311 -21.30 -13.61 -3.77
CA LEU A 311 -21.82 -13.84 -5.12
C LEU A 311 -21.39 -15.18 -5.73
N GLY A 312 -20.56 -15.96 -5.01
CA GLY A 312 -20.10 -17.29 -5.41
C GLY A 312 -18.76 -17.32 -6.13
N LEU A 313 -18.00 -16.18 -6.17
CA LEU A 313 -16.64 -16.17 -6.70
C LEU A 313 -15.69 -16.79 -5.67
N ASN A 314 -14.66 -17.49 -6.15
CA ASN A 314 -13.54 -17.91 -5.30
C ASN A 314 -12.56 -16.74 -5.05
N HIS A 315 -11.56 -16.92 -4.16
CA HIS A 315 -10.61 -15.88 -3.80
C HIS A 315 -9.86 -15.31 -5.01
N LYS A 316 -9.35 -16.18 -5.90
CA LYS A 316 -8.60 -15.77 -7.10
C LYS A 316 -9.48 -14.97 -8.06
N GLU A 317 -10.71 -15.45 -8.30
CA GLU A 317 -11.68 -14.76 -9.17
C GLU A 317 -12.07 -13.38 -8.61
N ALA A 318 -12.33 -13.28 -7.31
CA ALA A 318 -12.63 -12.02 -6.65
C ALA A 318 -11.45 -11.04 -6.75
N THR A 319 -10.23 -11.51 -6.50
CA THR A 319 -9.01 -10.70 -6.65
C THR A 319 -8.84 -10.20 -8.08
N VAL A 320 -8.96 -11.08 -9.09
CA VAL A 320 -8.85 -10.69 -10.51
C VAL A 320 -9.93 -9.67 -10.88
N CYS A 321 -11.17 -9.86 -10.43
CA CYS A 321 -12.26 -8.93 -10.69
C CYS A 321 -11.97 -7.53 -10.10
N ILE A 322 -11.57 -7.46 -8.83
CA ILE A 322 -11.25 -6.19 -8.15
C ILE A 322 -10.06 -5.50 -8.82
N ILE A 323 -8.99 -6.22 -9.09
CA ILE A 323 -7.77 -5.68 -9.70
C ILE A 323 -8.02 -5.22 -11.14
N SER A 324 -8.80 -5.97 -11.92
CA SER A 324 -9.17 -5.54 -13.29
C SER A 324 -9.99 -4.25 -13.27
N TYR A 325 -10.93 -4.13 -12.34
CA TYR A 325 -11.69 -2.89 -12.16
C TYR A 325 -10.78 -1.72 -11.71
N TYR A 326 -9.87 -1.98 -10.78
CA TYR A 326 -8.89 -0.98 -10.34
C TYR A 326 -8.02 -0.48 -11.51
N LEU A 327 -7.48 -1.38 -12.34
CA LEU A 327 -6.71 -1.02 -13.52
C LEU A 327 -7.54 -0.23 -14.54
N PHE A 328 -8.81 -0.58 -14.72
CA PHE A 328 -9.73 0.18 -15.57
C PHE A 328 -9.90 1.62 -15.06
N VAL A 329 -10.09 1.82 -13.75
CA VAL A 329 -10.19 3.17 -13.17
C VAL A 329 -8.89 3.94 -13.36
N ILE A 330 -7.72 3.33 -13.11
CA ILE A 330 -6.42 3.97 -13.35
C ILE A 330 -6.26 4.38 -14.82
N GLY A 331 -6.67 3.52 -15.76
CA GLY A 331 -6.66 3.83 -17.20
C GLY A 331 -7.51 5.06 -17.53
N ILE A 332 -8.72 5.16 -16.96
CA ILE A 332 -9.59 6.35 -17.13
C ILE A 332 -8.91 7.60 -16.56
N VAL A 333 -8.37 7.51 -15.34
CA VAL A 333 -7.70 8.64 -14.70
C VAL A 333 -6.49 9.11 -15.51
N TYR A 334 -5.72 8.19 -16.07
CA TYR A 334 -4.59 8.52 -16.95
C TYR A 334 -5.03 9.27 -18.21
N VAL A 335 -6.10 8.83 -18.85
CA VAL A 335 -6.66 9.53 -20.04
C VAL A 335 -7.20 10.91 -19.66
N LEU A 336 -7.88 11.03 -18.53
CA LEU A 336 -8.54 12.24 -18.07
C LEU A 336 -7.63 13.14 -17.20
N ARG A 337 -6.34 12.87 -17.05
CA ARG A 337 -5.42 13.56 -16.15
C ARG A 337 -5.26 15.07 -16.37
N HIS A 338 -5.68 15.55 -17.54
CA HIS A 338 -5.66 16.97 -17.91
C HIS A 338 -6.98 17.71 -17.63
N LEU A 339 -8.02 17.02 -17.13
CA LEU A 339 -9.24 17.68 -16.68
C LEU A 339 -8.99 18.58 -15.48
N GLU A 340 -9.91 19.51 -15.27
CA GLU A 340 -9.94 20.31 -14.06
C GLU A 340 -9.98 19.39 -12.82
N ILE A 341 -9.19 19.73 -11.80
CA ILE A 341 -8.90 18.85 -10.66
C ILE A 341 -10.16 18.39 -9.91
N ASN A 342 -11.16 19.26 -9.71
CA ASN A 342 -12.38 18.90 -8.98
C ASN A 342 -13.28 18.00 -9.81
N LEU A 343 -13.33 18.20 -11.13
CA LEU A 343 -14.07 17.32 -12.03
C LEU A 343 -13.42 15.94 -12.07
N LEU A 344 -12.09 15.88 -12.18
CA LEU A 344 -11.35 14.61 -12.12
C LEU A 344 -11.59 13.89 -10.80
N PHE A 345 -11.58 14.61 -9.68
CA PHE A 345 -11.86 14.04 -8.36
C PHE A 345 -13.27 13.46 -8.26
N ALA A 346 -14.28 14.19 -8.77
CA ALA A 346 -15.66 13.72 -8.81
C ALA A 346 -15.78 12.43 -9.66
N VAL A 347 -15.10 12.34 -10.79
CA VAL A 347 -15.06 11.12 -11.64
C VAL A 347 -14.44 9.96 -10.88
N VAL A 348 -13.31 10.18 -10.19
CA VAL A 348 -12.61 9.12 -9.42
C VAL A 348 -13.49 8.63 -8.27
N LEU A 349 -14.13 9.54 -7.53
CA LEU A 349 -15.07 9.16 -6.47
C LEU A 349 -16.26 8.38 -7.01
N PHE A 350 -16.87 8.85 -8.11
CA PHE A 350 -17.99 8.17 -8.74
C PHE A 350 -17.63 6.74 -9.15
N LEU A 351 -16.51 6.55 -9.84
CA LEU A 351 -16.03 5.23 -10.25
C LEU A 351 -15.68 4.37 -9.02
N GLY A 352 -15.01 4.94 -8.01
CA GLY A 352 -14.70 4.22 -6.79
C GLY A 352 -15.94 3.65 -6.10
N PHE A 353 -16.94 4.50 -5.85
CA PHE A 353 -18.19 4.06 -5.23
C PHE A 353 -19.02 3.13 -6.13
N LEU A 354 -19.01 3.34 -7.45
CA LEU A 354 -19.66 2.43 -8.39
C LEU A 354 -19.12 1.01 -8.24
N GLY A 355 -17.78 0.84 -8.18
CA GLY A 355 -17.16 -0.45 -7.94
C GLY A 355 -17.50 -1.06 -6.58
N ALA A 356 -17.52 -0.24 -5.51
CA ALA A 356 -17.83 -0.70 -4.16
C ALA A 356 -19.28 -1.16 -3.97
N TYR A 357 -20.22 -0.55 -4.71
CA TYR A 357 -21.65 -0.87 -4.61
C TYR A 357 -22.17 -1.83 -5.68
N ALA A 358 -21.47 -2.02 -6.80
CA ALA A 358 -21.87 -2.93 -7.88
C ALA A 358 -22.20 -4.35 -7.42
N PRO A 359 -21.41 -5.00 -6.54
CA PRO A 359 -21.75 -6.34 -6.03
C PRO A 359 -23.11 -6.39 -5.30
N ASN A 360 -23.46 -5.34 -4.53
CA ASN A 360 -24.74 -5.27 -3.82
C ASN A 360 -25.94 -5.20 -4.79
N VAL A 361 -25.78 -4.45 -5.89
CA VAL A 361 -26.80 -4.35 -6.93
C VAL A 361 -27.00 -5.69 -7.62
N ILE A 362 -25.91 -6.36 -7.99
CA ILE A 362 -25.93 -7.69 -8.63
C ILE A 362 -26.62 -8.70 -7.71
N GLN A 363 -26.30 -8.70 -6.41
CA GLN A 363 -26.93 -9.60 -5.44
C GLN A 363 -28.44 -9.40 -5.35
N LYS A 364 -28.91 -8.14 -5.29
CA LYS A 364 -30.35 -7.83 -5.26
C LYS A 364 -31.08 -8.28 -6.55
N ILE A 365 -30.43 -8.16 -7.71
CA ILE A 365 -31.01 -8.62 -8.99
C ILE A 365 -31.14 -10.16 -8.99
N ARG A 366 -30.10 -10.88 -8.50
CA ARG A 366 -30.16 -12.35 -8.41
C ARG A 366 -31.23 -12.88 -7.45
N GLN A 367 -31.49 -12.16 -6.34
CA GLN A 367 -32.52 -12.53 -5.36
C GLN A 367 -33.96 -12.31 -5.85
N LYS A 368 -34.13 -11.49 -6.87
CA LYS A 368 -35.45 -11.19 -7.48
C LYS A 368 -35.79 -12.13 -8.64
N ARG A 369 -34.84 -12.93 -9.09
CA ARG A 369 -35.03 -14.00 -10.08
C ARG A 369 -35.12 -15.38 -9.40
#